data_915f191ba954385b390093f2124ee431
#
_entry.id   915f191ba954385b390093f2124ee431
#
_cell.length_a   1.000
_cell.length_b   1.000
_cell.length_c   1.000
_cell.angle_alpha   90.00
_cell.angle_beta   90.00
_cell.angle_gamma   90.00
#
_symmetry.space_group_name_H-M   'P 1'
#
loop_
_entity.id
_entity.type
_entity.pdbx_description
1 polymer ?
#
loop_
_entity_poly.entity_id
_entity_poly.type
_entity_poly.pdbx_seq_one_letter_code
_entity_poly.pdbx_strand_id
1 'polypeptide(L)'
;GSPTAVMSYGEKEGAIGYLIGEENKGVGYMFTMMNHARVNVGLEGVGIAERAYQHALWYARERVQGAIVGDKSGEKKTILHHPDVRRLLMD
;
A
#
# COMPACT_ATOMS: atom_id res chain seq x y z
N GLY A 1 13.34 2.32 -6.49
CA GLY A 1 13.20 3.62 -5.85
C GLY A 1 13.48 4.78 -6.80
N SER A 2 13.05 5.95 -6.42
CA SER A 2 13.32 7.19 -7.16
C SER A 2 14.47 7.92 -6.47
N PRO A 3 15.69 7.97 -7.05
CA PRO A 3 16.81 8.66 -6.43
C PRO A 3 16.59 10.18 -6.43
N THR A 4 17.04 10.83 -5.39
CA THR A 4 17.20 12.29 -5.39
C THR A 4 18.53 12.61 -6.08
N ALA A 5 18.48 13.41 -7.13
CA ALA A 5 19.66 13.71 -7.93
C ALA A 5 19.64 15.15 -8.46
N VAL A 6 20.81 15.70 -8.65
CA VAL A 6 21.01 16.92 -9.45
C VAL A 6 21.06 16.48 -10.91
N MET A 7 20.20 17.08 -11.73
CA MET A 7 20.13 16.78 -13.14
C MET A 7 20.82 17.88 -13.94
N SER A 8 21.60 17.48 -14.95
CA SER A 8 22.23 18.40 -15.88
C SER A 8 21.77 18.11 -17.30
N TYR A 9 21.34 19.15 -17.99
CA TYR A 9 20.81 19.04 -19.35
C TYR A 9 21.59 19.98 -20.28
N GLY A 10 22.13 19.42 -21.34
CA GLY A 10 22.71 20.19 -22.42
C GLY A 10 24.03 20.92 -22.14
N GLU A 11 24.87 20.41 -21.25
CA GLU A 11 26.14 21.05 -20.87
C GLU A 11 27.12 21.26 -22.05
N LYS A 12 27.09 20.40 -23.05
CA LYS A 12 28.03 20.45 -24.18
C LYS A 12 27.42 21.01 -25.45
N GLU A 13 26.22 20.56 -25.80
CA GLU A 13 25.58 20.85 -27.10
C GLU A 13 24.19 21.50 -26.93
N GLY A 14 23.81 21.83 -25.72
CA GLY A 14 22.47 22.29 -25.41
C GLY A 14 21.44 21.13 -25.40
N ALA A 15 20.27 21.39 -24.89
CA ALA A 15 19.12 20.49 -24.93
C ALA A 15 17.90 21.22 -25.45
N ILE A 16 17.17 20.59 -26.36
CA ILE A 16 15.92 21.14 -26.89
C ILE A 16 14.80 20.79 -25.91
N GLY A 17 14.07 21.79 -25.46
CA GLY A 17 12.90 21.64 -24.60
C GLY A 17 11.69 22.35 -25.20
N TYR A 18 10.51 21.87 -24.86
CA TYR A 18 9.23 22.45 -25.27
C TYR A 18 8.46 22.89 -24.03
N LEU A 19 7.98 24.13 -24.04
CA LEU A 19 7.17 24.67 -22.95
C LEU A 19 5.80 23.97 -22.95
N ILE A 20 5.40 23.46 -21.80
CA ILE A 20 4.05 22.92 -21.57
C ILE A 20 3.22 23.96 -20.80
N GLY A 21 2.19 24.47 -21.45
CA GLY A 21 1.34 25.52 -20.88
C GLY A 21 1.96 26.92 -20.96
N GLU A 22 1.74 27.75 -19.95
CA GLU A 22 2.21 29.12 -19.88
C GLU A 22 3.44 29.24 -18.98
N GLU A 23 4.31 30.17 -19.33
CA GLU A 23 5.50 30.49 -18.54
C GLU A 23 5.11 30.94 -17.12
N ASN A 24 5.89 30.51 -16.13
CA ASN A 24 5.68 30.81 -14.70
C ASN A 24 4.38 30.23 -14.09
N LYS A 25 3.67 29.34 -14.78
CA LYS A 25 2.45 28.68 -14.28
C LYS A 25 2.65 27.23 -13.85
N GLY A 26 3.86 26.69 -13.97
CA GLY A 26 4.16 25.26 -13.76
C GLY A 26 3.77 24.72 -12.39
N VAL A 27 3.90 25.51 -11.33
CA VAL A 27 3.48 25.09 -9.97
C VAL A 27 1.98 24.85 -9.90
N GLY A 28 1.18 25.69 -10.55
CA GLY A 28 -0.28 25.48 -10.64
C GLY A 28 -0.64 24.18 -11.38
N TYR A 29 0.05 23.91 -12.48
CA TYR A 29 -0.13 22.64 -13.24
C TYR A 29 0.29 21.43 -12.41
N MET A 30 1.37 21.55 -11.63
CA MET A 30 1.81 20.50 -10.71
C MET A 30 0.73 20.15 -9.67
N PHE A 31 0.02 21.13 -9.12
CA PHE A 31 -1.08 20.85 -8.17
C PHE A 31 -2.21 20.05 -8.80
N THR A 32 -2.53 20.26 -10.07
CA THR A 32 -3.51 19.44 -10.77
C THR A 32 -3.09 17.97 -10.83
N MET A 33 -1.83 17.72 -11.18
CA MET A 33 -1.24 16.38 -11.17
C MET A 33 -1.21 15.79 -9.75
N MET A 34 -0.84 16.57 -8.74
CA MET A 34 -0.79 16.12 -7.34
C MET A 34 -2.15 15.69 -6.81
N ASN A 35 -3.23 16.36 -7.18
CA ASN A 35 -4.58 15.94 -6.78
C ASN A 35 -4.91 14.53 -7.27
N HIS A 36 -4.56 14.23 -8.51
CA HIS A 36 -4.69 12.88 -9.06
C HIS A 36 -3.76 11.87 -8.34
N ALA A 37 -2.52 12.24 -8.10
CA ALA A 37 -1.56 11.40 -7.39
C ALA A 37 -2.02 11.05 -5.96
N ARG A 38 -2.63 11.99 -5.23
CA ARG A 38 -3.18 11.72 -3.89
C ARG A 38 -4.25 10.64 -3.88
N VAL A 39 -5.13 10.64 -4.86
CA VAL A 39 -6.15 9.59 -5.01
C VAL A 39 -5.50 8.24 -5.28
N ASN A 40 -4.51 8.20 -6.16
CA ASN A 40 -3.79 6.97 -6.49
C ASN A 40 -3.04 6.40 -5.29
N VAL A 41 -2.37 7.25 -4.49
CA VAL A 41 -1.70 6.81 -3.25
C VAL A 41 -2.72 6.25 -2.24
N GLY A 42 -3.89 6.85 -2.13
CA GLY A 42 -4.99 6.29 -1.33
C GLY A 42 -5.40 4.90 -1.80
N LEU A 43 -5.52 4.70 -3.10
CA LEU A 43 -5.85 3.41 -3.70
C LEU A 43 -4.74 2.36 -3.49
N GLU A 44 -3.47 2.76 -3.56
CA GLU A 44 -2.35 1.88 -3.19
C GLU A 44 -2.45 1.39 -1.75
N GLY A 45 -2.83 2.27 -0.81
CA GLY A 45 -3.07 1.91 0.58
C GLY A 45 -4.15 0.83 0.72
N VAL A 46 -5.26 0.97 0.02
CA VAL A 46 -6.33 -0.04 -0.02
C VAL A 46 -5.82 -1.37 -0.59
N GLY A 47 -5.08 -1.33 -1.69
CA GLY A 47 -4.53 -2.54 -2.31
C GLY A 47 -3.54 -3.30 -1.41
N ILE A 48 -2.70 -2.56 -0.68
CA ILE A 48 -1.76 -3.16 0.28
C ILE A 48 -2.51 -3.76 1.47
N ALA A 49 -3.52 -3.06 2.00
CA ALA A 49 -4.34 -3.53 3.11
C ALA A 49 -5.09 -4.82 2.73
N GLU A 50 -5.70 -4.85 1.54
CA GLU A 50 -6.39 -6.04 1.03
C GLU A 50 -5.43 -7.23 0.89
N ARG A 51 -4.25 -7.02 0.33
CA ARG A 51 -3.24 -8.08 0.23
C ARG A 51 -2.83 -8.62 1.61
N ALA A 52 -2.59 -7.74 2.57
CA ALA A 52 -2.24 -8.13 3.93
C ALA A 52 -3.35 -8.93 4.60
N TYR A 53 -4.60 -8.50 4.43
CA TYR A 53 -5.78 -9.18 4.94
C TYR A 53 -5.92 -10.59 4.36
N GLN A 54 -5.84 -10.74 3.05
CA GLN A 54 -5.95 -12.04 2.38
C GLN A 54 -4.85 -13.00 2.85
N HIS A 55 -3.64 -12.51 3.04
CA HIS A 55 -2.53 -13.31 3.57
C HIS A 55 -2.77 -13.74 5.02
N ALA A 56 -3.23 -12.83 5.86
CA ALA A 56 -3.55 -13.12 7.26
C ALA A 56 -4.69 -14.15 7.37
N LEU A 57 -5.73 -13.99 6.57
CA LEU A 57 -6.88 -14.90 6.54
C LEU A 57 -6.46 -16.31 6.08
N TRP A 58 -5.67 -16.39 5.02
CA TRP A 58 -5.14 -17.68 4.54
C TRP A 58 -4.31 -18.37 5.63
N TYR A 59 -3.37 -17.65 6.24
CA TYR A 59 -2.54 -18.18 7.33
C TYR A 59 -3.38 -18.64 8.54
N ALA A 60 -4.38 -17.86 8.92
CA ALA A 60 -5.26 -18.20 10.04
C ALA A 60 -6.09 -19.47 9.80
N ARG A 61 -6.38 -19.79 8.55
CA ARG A 61 -7.09 -21.02 8.15
C ARG A 61 -6.22 -22.26 8.19
N GLU A 62 -4.91 -22.12 8.05
CA GLU A 62 -3.98 -23.25 7.99
C GLU A 62 -3.20 -23.46 9.30
N ARG A 63 -2.82 -22.37 9.98
CA ARG A 63 -2.00 -22.46 11.18
C ARG A 63 -2.76 -23.07 12.35
N VAL A 64 -2.24 -24.16 12.89
CA VAL A 64 -2.72 -24.77 14.14
C VAL A 64 -1.80 -24.36 15.28
N GLN A 65 -2.35 -23.71 16.32
CA GLN A 65 -1.57 -23.32 17.50
C GLN A 65 -2.46 -23.04 18.70
N GLY A 66 -2.03 -23.51 19.87
CA GLY A 66 -2.68 -23.26 21.16
C GLY A 66 -3.99 -24.05 21.34
N ALA A 67 -4.54 -23.91 22.53
CA ALA A 67 -5.87 -24.41 22.88
C ALA A 67 -6.89 -23.27 22.80
N ILE A 68 -8.07 -23.55 22.28
CA ILE A 68 -9.13 -22.53 22.17
C ILE A 68 -9.76 -22.36 23.54
N VAL A 69 -9.91 -21.10 23.97
CA VAL A 69 -10.52 -20.76 25.24
C VAL A 69 -11.96 -21.29 25.29
N GLY A 70 -12.24 -22.12 26.29
CA GLY A 70 -13.56 -22.72 26.48
C GLY A 70 -13.82 -24.01 25.71
N ASP A 71 -12.93 -24.42 24.84
CA ASP A 71 -13.04 -25.72 24.16
C ASP A 71 -12.51 -26.87 25.04
N LYS A 72 -13.38 -27.75 25.46
CA LYS A 72 -13.05 -28.93 26.28
C LYS A 72 -12.77 -30.19 25.45
N SER A 73 -12.84 -30.11 24.12
CA SER A 73 -12.63 -31.27 23.25
C SER A 73 -11.18 -31.76 23.23
N GLY A 74 -10.21 -30.91 23.56
CA GLY A 74 -8.79 -31.19 23.44
C GLY A 74 -8.29 -31.27 22.00
N GLU A 75 -9.15 -31.01 21.03
CA GLU A 75 -8.83 -31.05 19.62
C GLU A 75 -8.03 -29.81 19.19
N LYS A 76 -6.93 -30.03 18.47
CA LYS A 76 -6.14 -28.92 17.93
C LYS A 76 -6.82 -28.34 16.69
N LYS A 77 -7.21 -27.09 16.77
CA LYS A 77 -7.85 -26.35 15.68
C LYS A 77 -6.95 -25.24 15.14
N THR A 78 -7.28 -24.74 13.98
CA THR A 78 -6.56 -23.61 13.40
C THR A 78 -6.78 -22.33 14.20
N ILE A 79 -5.84 -21.38 14.11
CA ILE A 79 -5.90 -20.14 14.88
C ILE A 79 -7.14 -19.29 14.53
N LEU A 80 -7.76 -19.51 13.38
CA LEU A 80 -9.03 -18.88 13.00
C LEU A 80 -10.14 -19.10 14.04
N HIS A 81 -10.08 -20.18 14.82
CA HIS A 81 -11.09 -20.49 15.85
C HIS A 81 -10.85 -19.74 17.17
N HIS A 82 -9.71 -19.09 17.35
CA HIS A 82 -9.48 -18.24 18.52
C HIS A 82 -10.34 -16.96 18.44
N PRO A 83 -11.08 -16.61 19.48
CA PRO A 83 -11.99 -15.44 19.45
C PRO A 83 -11.29 -14.13 19.09
N ASP A 84 -10.08 -13.91 19.59
CA ASP A 84 -9.33 -12.68 19.36
C ASP A 84 -8.80 -12.59 17.91
N VAL A 85 -8.36 -13.71 17.33
CA VAL A 85 -7.98 -13.77 15.91
C VAL A 85 -9.18 -13.45 15.01
N ARG A 86 -10.35 -14.00 15.34
CA ARG A 86 -11.60 -13.69 14.61
C ARG A 86 -11.96 -12.22 14.70
N ARG A 87 -11.85 -11.63 15.89
CA ARG A 87 -12.10 -10.19 16.09
C ARG A 87 -11.16 -9.36 15.21
N LEU A 88 -9.86 -9.61 15.25
CA LEU A 88 -8.87 -8.90 14.45
C LEU A 88 -9.10 -9.00 12.93
N LEU A 89 -9.67 -10.10 12.45
CA LEU A 89 -9.98 -10.27 11.03
C LEU A 89 -11.29 -9.61 10.61
N MET A 90 -12.14 -9.19 11.58
CA MET A 90 -13.44 -8.53 11.33
C MET A 90 -13.40 -7.01 11.53
N ASP A 91 -12.39 -6.49 12.21
CA ASP A 91 -12.15 -5.06 12.41
C ASP A 91 -11.48 -4.43 11.19
#